data_0d0bed0888283928e24af83936f99a38
#
_entry.id   0d0bed0888283928e24af83936f99a38
#
_cell.length_a   1.000
_cell.length_b   1.000
_cell.length_c   1.000
_cell.angle_alpha   90.00
_cell.angle_beta   90.00
_cell.angle_gamma   90.00
#
_symmetry.space_group_name_H-M   'P 1'
#
loop_
_entity.id
_entity.type
_entity.pdbx_description
1 polymer ?
#
loop_
_entity_poly.entity_id
_entity_poly.type
_entity_poly.pdbx_seq_one_letter_code
_entity_poly.pdbx_strand_id
1 'polypeptide(L)'
;MEQEKEVQVKVETREAQLKEWGIDLERFRAKADKTKDKAKADLDREVAALKAKLNEAQKKLEGLKKTGDAASEELKKGIENAWAELKKAFDSATTKFK
;
A
#
# COMPACT_ATOMS: atom_id res chain seq x y z
N MET A 1 -18.93 8.29 19.31
CA MET A 1 -19.17 9.25 18.24
C MET A 1 -17.91 9.92 17.74
N GLU A 2 -17.07 10.43 18.63
CA GLU A 2 -15.74 10.92 18.22
C GLU A 2 -14.90 9.81 17.61
N GLN A 3 -15.02 8.58 18.12
CA GLN A 3 -14.31 7.43 17.59
C GLN A 3 -14.71 7.07 16.16
N GLU A 4 -16.00 7.25 15.81
CA GLU A 4 -16.46 7.01 14.44
C GLU A 4 -15.84 7.99 13.46
N LYS A 5 -15.73 9.27 13.84
CA LYS A 5 -15.09 10.29 13.01
C LYS A 5 -13.61 9.99 12.84
N GLU A 6 -12.93 9.55 13.89
CA GLU A 6 -11.50 9.18 13.82
C GLU A 6 -11.28 8.00 12.88
N VAL A 7 -12.12 6.98 12.97
CA VAL A 7 -12.01 5.81 12.08
C VAL A 7 -12.26 6.23 10.63
N GLN A 8 -13.27 7.04 10.36
CA GLN A 8 -13.57 7.52 9.01
C GLN A 8 -12.43 8.36 8.43
N VAL A 9 -11.89 9.28 9.23
CA VAL A 9 -10.75 10.12 8.80
C VAL A 9 -9.55 9.25 8.49
N LYS A 10 -9.26 8.27 9.33
CA LYS A 10 -8.14 7.34 9.10
C LYS A 10 -8.37 6.52 7.83
N VAL A 11 -9.59 6.04 7.60
CA VAL A 11 -9.93 5.28 6.40
C VAL A 11 -9.74 6.15 5.15
N GLU A 12 -10.26 7.37 5.14
CA GLU A 12 -10.11 8.29 4.02
C GLU A 12 -8.66 8.61 3.72
N THR A 13 -7.86 8.86 4.76
CA THR A 13 -6.44 9.14 4.63
C THR A 13 -5.71 7.93 4.04
N ARG A 14 -6.04 6.73 4.50
CA ARG A 14 -5.41 5.50 4.01
C ARG A 14 -5.83 5.21 2.57
N GLU A 15 -7.09 5.46 2.22
CA GLU A 15 -7.55 5.31 0.84
C GLU A 15 -6.80 6.25 -0.11
N ALA A 16 -6.59 7.50 0.32
CA ALA A 16 -5.81 8.46 -0.45
C ALA A 16 -4.37 7.99 -0.64
N GLN A 17 -3.76 7.43 0.41
CA GLN A 17 -2.43 6.85 0.32
C GLN A 17 -2.36 5.66 -0.62
N LEU A 18 -3.39 4.79 -0.59
CA LEU A 18 -3.46 3.65 -1.52
C LEU A 18 -3.52 4.11 -2.97
N LYS A 19 -4.27 5.17 -3.24
CA LYS A 19 -4.33 5.75 -4.59
C LYS A 19 -2.97 6.29 -5.03
N GLU A 20 -2.27 7.00 -4.14
CA GLU A 20 -0.95 7.53 -4.43
C GLU A 20 0.05 6.42 -4.71
N TRP A 21 0.03 5.38 -3.89
CA TRP A 21 0.91 4.21 -4.11
C TRP A 21 0.55 3.47 -5.39
N GLY A 22 -0.74 3.42 -5.75
CA GLY A 22 -1.16 2.86 -7.02
C GLY A 22 -0.59 3.62 -8.21
N ILE A 23 -0.56 4.96 -8.13
CA ILE A 23 0.05 5.81 -9.15
C ILE A 23 1.55 5.56 -9.21
N ASP A 24 2.21 5.50 -8.06
CA ASP A 24 3.65 5.22 -7.99
C ASP A 24 3.95 3.85 -8.58
N LEU A 25 3.11 2.85 -8.30
CA LEU A 25 3.28 1.51 -8.84
C LEU A 25 3.21 1.50 -10.36
N GLU A 26 2.29 2.27 -10.94
CA GLU A 26 2.18 2.42 -12.40
C GLU A 26 3.45 3.06 -12.98
N ARG A 27 4.01 4.04 -12.30
CA ARG A 27 5.27 4.68 -12.70
C ARG A 27 6.43 3.69 -12.66
N PHE A 28 6.50 2.88 -11.60
CA PHE A 28 7.53 1.86 -11.47
C PHE A 28 7.40 0.81 -12.57
N ARG A 29 6.17 0.40 -12.84
CA ARG A 29 5.89 -0.56 -13.89
C ARG A 29 6.30 -0.04 -15.27
N ALA A 30 5.96 1.21 -15.56
CA ALA A 30 6.35 1.85 -16.82
C ALA A 30 7.86 1.89 -16.96
N LYS A 31 8.57 2.18 -15.88
CA LYS A 31 10.02 2.23 -15.88
C LYS A 31 10.62 0.82 -16.05
N ALA A 32 10.05 -0.20 -15.41
CA ALA A 32 10.47 -1.57 -15.59
C ALA A 32 10.32 -2.02 -17.04
N ASP A 33 9.21 -1.63 -17.68
CA ASP A 33 8.95 -1.96 -19.09
C ASP A 33 9.98 -1.34 -20.04
N LYS A 34 10.57 -0.23 -19.65
CA LYS A 34 11.61 0.45 -20.44
C LYS A 34 13.02 -0.06 -20.17
N THR A 35 13.16 -0.86 -19.14
CA THR A 35 14.45 -1.42 -18.72
C THR A 35 14.67 -2.76 -19.44
N LYS A 36 15.92 -3.07 -19.74
CA LYS A 36 16.29 -4.31 -20.46
C LYS A 36 17.16 -5.22 -19.59
N ASP A 37 17.25 -6.47 -19.97
CA ASP A 37 18.14 -7.48 -19.39
C ASP A 37 17.76 -7.88 -17.95
N LYS A 38 18.76 -8.22 -17.15
CA LYS A 38 18.57 -8.66 -15.77
C LYS A 38 17.90 -7.60 -14.89
N ALA A 39 18.21 -6.34 -15.16
CA ALA A 39 17.61 -5.24 -14.42
C ALA A 39 16.11 -5.21 -14.58
N LYS A 40 15.59 -5.55 -15.78
CA LYS A 40 14.15 -5.64 -16.01
C LYS A 40 13.52 -6.71 -15.13
N ALA A 41 14.11 -7.90 -15.04
CA ALA A 41 13.61 -8.99 -14.22
C ALA A 41 13.55 -8.58 -12.74
N ASP A 42 14.57 -7.91 -12.24
CA ASP A 42 14.62 -7.44 -10.85
C ASP A 42 13.54 -6.39 -10.58
N LEU A 43 13.36 -5.45 -11.51
CA LEU A 43 12.33 -4.41 -11.38
C LEU A 43 10.93 -5.00 -11.47
N ASP A 44 10.71 -5.97 -12.36
CA ASP A 44 9.42 -6.66 -12.48
C ASP A 44 9.05 -7.39 -11.19
N ARG A 45 10.02 -8.02 -10.55
CA ARG A 45 9.81 -8.68 -9.25
C ARG A 45 9.44 -7.67 -8.16
N GLU A 46 10.12 -6.54 -8.15
CA GLU A 46 9.85 -5.47 -7.19
C GLU A 46 8.43 -4.94 -7.37
N VAL A 47 8.01 -4.71 -8.61
CA VAL A 47 6.65 -4.26 -8.93
C VAL A 47 5.63 -5.30 -8.47
N ALA A 48 5.87 -6.58 -8.75
CA ALA A 48 4.97 -7.65 -8.33
C ALA A 48 4.84 -7.74 -6.82
N ALA A 49 5.95 -7.60 -6.10
CA ALA A 49 5.96 -7.62 -4.64
C ALA A 49 5.19 -6.44 -4.05
N LEU A 50 5.39 -5.25 -4.60
CA LEU A 50 4.68 -4.05 -4.18
C LEU A 50 3.17 -4.18 -4.42
N LYS A 51 2.81 -4.72 -5.59
CA LYS A 51 1.39 -4.93 -5.94
C LYS A 51 0.72 -5.89 -4.95
N ALA A 52 1.40 -6.98 -4.60
CA ALA A 52 0.87 -7.95 -3.64
C ALA A 52 0.65 -7.30 -2.27
N LYS A 53 1.62 -6.52 -1.80
CA LYS A 53 1.52 -5.81 -0.52
C LYS A 53 0.39 -4.78 -0.54
N LEU A 54 0.25 -4.06 -1.64
CA LEU A 54 -0.80 -3.07 -1.82
C LEU A 54 -2.18 -3.71 -1.77
N ASN A 55 -2.35 -4.85 -2.46
CA ASN A 55 -3.61 -5.60 -2.46
C ASN A 55 -3.96 -6.12 -1.07
N GLU A 56 -2.99 -6.62 -0.32
CA GLU A 56 -3.20 -7.07 1.06
C GLU A 56 -3.66 -5.91 1.95
N ALA A 57 -3.01 -4.78 1.85
CA ALA A 57 -3.36 -3.60 2.62
C ALA A 57 -4.77 -3.12 2.28
N GLN A 58 -5.14 -3.17 1.00
CA GLN A 58 -6.47 -2.81 0.53
C GLN A 58 -7.54 -3.71 1.14
N LYS A 59 -7.29 -5.02 1.17
CA LYS A 59 -8.22 -5.99 1.79
C LYS A 59 -8.40 -5.73 3.28
N LYS A 60 -7.32 -5.44 3.98
CA LYS A 60 -7.37 -5.12 5.40
C LYS A 60 -8.16 -3.84 5.66
N LEU A 61 -7.99 -2.85 4.81
CA LEU A 61 -8.73 -1.59 4.92
C LEU A 61 -10.22 -1.81 4.68
N GLU A 62 -10.58 -2.63 3.70
CA GLU A 62 -11.98 -2.99 3.45
C GLU A 62 -12.60 -3.68 4.67
N GLY A 63 -11.85 -4.54 5.34
CA GLY A 63 -12.29 -5.15 6.59
C GLY A 63 -12.59 -4.11 7.66
N LEU A 64 -11.73 -3.11 7.79
CA LEU A 64 -11.93 -2.01 8.73
C LEU A 64 -13.17 -1.19 8.37
N LYS A 65 -13.38 -0.92 7.09
CA LYS A 65 -14.58 -0.17 6.62
C LYS A 65 -15.87 -0.89 6.97
N LYS A 66 -15.88 -2.22 6.86
CA LYS A 66 -17.08 -3.02 7.17
C LYS A 66 -17.37 -3.09 8.65
N THR A 67 -16.33 -3.19 9.48
CA THR A 67 -16.48 -3.36 10.92
C THR A 67 -16.53 -2.04 11.68
N GLY A 68 -15.91 -1.00 11.13
CA GLY A 68 -15.88 0.33 11.76
C GLY A 68 -15.38 0.26 13.21
N ASP A 69 -16.19 0.78 14.13
CA ASP A 69 -15.85 0.82 15.56
C ASP A 69 -15.73 -0.58 16.20
N ALA A 70 -16.37 -1.59 15.57
CA ALA A 70 -16.30 -2.97 16.04
C ALA A 70 -15.01 -3.67 15.64
N ALA A 71 -14.11 -3.01 14.92
CA ALA A 71 -12.85 -3.58 14.50
C ALA A 71 -12.00 -3.97 15.72
N SER A 72 -11.42 -5.17 15.66
CA SER A 72 -10.54 -5.65 16.73
C SER A 72 -9.23 -4.87 16.78
N GLU A 73 -8.59 -4.88 17.94
CA GLU A 73 -7.28 -4.27 18.10
C GLU A 73 -6.25 -4.93 17.16
N GLU A 74 -6.39 -6.24 16.96
CA GLU A 74 -5.53 -6.98 16.04
C GLU A 74 -5.65 -6.47 14.61
N LEU A 75 -6.88 -6.21 14.16
CA LEU A 75 -7.10 -5.65 12.81
C LEU A 75 -6.48 -4.27 12.68
N LYS A 76 -6.68 -3.41 13.67
CA LYS A 76 -6.10 -2.06 13.68
C LYS A 76 -4.59 -2.09 13.64
N LYS A 77 -3.97 -2.92 14.46
CA LYS A 77 -2.51 -3.09 14.48
C LYS A 77 -1.99 -3.67 13.16
N GLY A 78 -2.72 -4.65 12.61
CA GLY A 78 -2.38 -5.24 11.32
C GLY A 78 -2.35 -4.20 10.21
N ILE A 79 -3.31 -3.29 10.21
CA ILE A 79 -3.36 -2.20 9.23
C ILE A 79 -2.19 -1.23 9.44
N GLU A 80 -1.92 -0.83 10.66
CA GLU A 80 -0.79 0.06 10.95
C GLU A 80 0.54 -0.55 10.50
N ASN A 81 0.75 -1.83 10.79
CA ASN A 81 1.94 -2.54 10.38
C ASN A 81 2.04 -2.65 8.86
N ALA A 82 0.93 -2.95 8.20
CA ALA A 82 0.89 -3.06 6.73
C ALA A 82 1.25 -1.71 6.08
N TRP A 83 0.73 -0.60 6.62
CA TRP A 83 1.05 0.74 6.09
C TRP A 83 2.51 1.10 6.32
N ALA A 84 3.05 0.78 7.48
CA ALA A 84 4.47 1.01 7.77
C ALA A 84 5.37 0.22 6.80
N GLU A 85 5.03 -1.04 6.55
CA GLU A 85 5.76 -1.88 5.59
C GLU A 85 5.66 -1.35 4.17
N LEU A 86 4.44 -0.94 3.76
CA LEU A 86 4.22 -0.36 2.44
C LEU A 86 5.03 0.92 2.25
N LYS A 87 5.02 1.80 3.24
CA LYS A 87 5.78 3.04 3.18
C LYS A 87 7.26 2.75 2.97
N LYS A 88 7.82 1.84 3.75
CA LYS A 88 9.22 1.44 3.61
C LYS A 88 9.49 0.84 2.22
N ALA A 89 8.60 -0.02 1.77
CA ALA A 89 8.76 -0.70 0.48
C ALA A 89 8.73 0.30 -0.68
N PHE A 90 7.79 1.24 -0.66
CA PHE A 90 7.67 2.26 -1.70
C PHE A 90 8.82 3.26 -1.65
N ASP A 91 9.29 3.64 -0.46
CA ASP A 91 10.45 4.52 -0.31
C ASP A 91 11.71 3.85 -0.88
N SER A 92 11.91 2.57 -0.58
CA SER A 92 13.02 1.79 -1.14
C SER A 92 12.90 1.68 -2.66
N ALA A 93 11.69 1.41 -3.15
CA ALA A 93 11.43 1.30 -4.58
C ALA A 93 11.71 2.61 -5.30
N THR A 94 11.32 3.73 -4.71
CA THR A 94 11.58 5.06 -5.30
C THR A 94 13.07 5.26 -5.56
N THR A 95 13.92 4.78 -4.65
CA THR A 95 15.36 4.84 -4.82
C THR A 95 15.83 3.93 -5.97
N LYS A 96 15.28 2.72 -6.05
CA LYS A 96 15.64 1.75 -7.10
C LYS A 96 15.18 2.16 -8.49
N PHE A 97 14.04 2.86 -8.57
CA PHE A 97 13.42 3.24 -9.84
C PHE A 97 13.75 4.65 -10.28
N LYS A 98 14.70 5.28 -9.66
CA LYS A 98 15.16 6.62 -10.08
C LYS A 98 15.93 6.62 -11.40
#